data_c154d3f602f735eb4acfe90602854704
#
_entry.id   c154d3f602f735eb4acfe90602854704
#
_cell.length_a   1.000
_cell.length_b   1.000
_cell.length_c   1.000
_cell.angle_alpha   90.00
_cell.angle_beta   90.00
_cell.angle_gamma   90.00
#
_symmetry.space_group_name_H-M   'P 1'
#
loop_
_entity.id
_entity.type
_entity.pdbx_description
1 polymer ?
#
loop_
_entity_poly.entity_id
_entity_poly.type
_entity_poly.pdbx_seq_one_letter_code
_entity_poly.pdbx_strand_id
1 'polypeptide(L)'
;MNATTVRLALRELWANKMRTFLTCLGMIIGIGAVIALVTVGNGVTAQITSTLESLGNNLIFAFPGGPGGGGRGDNSPFDQDDVEAIRRGVPGVVDITPSAAQGVEATFGGYKAATQAEGGEASYFRIGLWKIAEGRFFGESEAGRSVCVIGKTVRDKLFAGGTAVGQRIRLGRVPCDVIGVLKAKGTSMFTGDQDDLIVMPLKAFQRGIQGNSDLFNIQISAATRADIPRVMEGVRQALRSSRGIGAEERDNFTVRDLQGFVEQ
;
A
#
# COMPACT_ATOMS: atom_id res chain seq x y z
N MET A 1 36.94 -47.73 12.81
CA MET A 1 36.90 -46.91 14.05
C MET A 1 36.83 -47.90 15.22
N ASN A 2 37.89 -48.00 16.02
CA ASN A 2 38.04 -49.06 17.02
C ASN A 2 37.13 -48.79 18.24
N ALA A 3 36.40 -49.82 18.68
CA ALA A 3 35.53 -49.76 19.86
C ALA A 3 36.21 -49.20 21.13
N THR A 4 37.52 -49.40 21.25
CA THR A 4 38.37 -48.84 22.30
C THR A 4 38.49 -47.33 22.28
N THR A 5 38.57 -46.69 21.10
CA THR A 5 38.64 -45.24 20.95
C THR A 5 37.31 -44.55 21.36
N VAL A 6 36.20 -45.15 21.03
CA VAL A 6 34.85 -44.64 21.43
C VAL A 6 34.64 -44.74 22.94
N ARG A 7 35.10 -45.86 23.56
CA ARG A 7 35.04 -46.04 25.04
C ARG A 7 35.92 -45.03 25.79
N LEU A 8 37.12 -44.75 25.30
CA LEU A 8 38.01 -43.75 25.88
C LEU A 8 37.40 -42.35 25.78
N ALA A 9 36.83 -41.95 24.61
CA ALA A 9 36.20 -40.67 24.43
C ALA A 9 34.97 -40.47 25.36
N LEU A 10 34.14 -41.48 25.50
CA LEU A 10 33.02 -41.46 26.45
C LEU A 10 33.47 -41.31 27.91
N ARG A 11 34.57 -41.97 28.30
CA ARG A 11 35.12 -41.88 29.67
C ARG A 11 35.67 -40.48 29.97
N GLU A 12 36.32 -39.83 28.99
CA GLU A 12 36.82 -38.45 29.11
C GLU A 12 35.65 -37.43 29.20
N LEU A 13 34.60 -37.61 28.46
CA LEU A 13 33.38 -36.78 28.55
C LEU A 13 32.73 -36.88 29.95
N TRP A 14 32.72 -38.07 30.53
CA TRP A 14 32.18 -38.29 31.88
C TRP A 14 33.12 -37.79 33.00
N ALA A 15 34.41 -37.79 32.79
CA ALA A 15 35.38 -37.24 33.74
C ALA A 15 35.28 -35.69 33.86
N ASN A 16 34.91 -34.99 32.77
CA ASN A 16 34.81 -33.54 32.72
C ASN A 16 33.35 -33.04 32.46
N LYS A 17 32.38 -33.53 33.23
CA LYS A 17 30.94 -33.29 33.05
C LYS A 17 30.59 -31.83 32.88
N MET A 18 31.14 -30.92 33.69
CA MET A 18 30.83 -29.48 33.64
C MET A 18 31.33 -28.82 32.37
N ARG A 19 32.52 -29.20 31.88
CA ARG A 19 33.04 -28.65 30.62
C ARG A 19 32.22 -29.14 29.43
N THR A 20 31.90 -30.43 29.40
CA THR A 20 31.06 -31.03 28.35
C THR A 20 29.67 -30.40 28.32
N PHE A 21 29.06 -30.23 29.50
CA PHE A 21 27.75 -29.59 29.63
C PHE A 21 27.78 -28.15 29.12
N LEU A 22 28.78 -27.34 29.54
CA LEU A 22 28.90 -25.96 29.10
C LEU A 22 29.11 -25.82 27.58
N THR A 23 29.96 -26.69 27.00
CA THR A 23 30.20 -26.65 25.56
C THR A 23 28.99 -27.10 24.75
N CYS A 24 28.30 -28.15 25.18
CA CYS A 24 27.05 -28.57 24.54
C CYS A 24 25.95 -27.50 24.66
N LEU A 25 25.80 -26.88 25.83
CA LEU A 25 24.83 -25.81 26.06
C LEU A 25 25.13 -24.61 25.16
N GLY A 26 26.40 -24.19 25.05
CA GLY A 26 26.80 -23.12 24.15
C GLY A 26 26.49 -23.43 22.69
N MET A 27 26.72 -24.66 22.25
CA MET A 27 26.43 -25.11 20.89
C MET A 27 24.91 -25.14 20.63
N ILE A 28 24.09 -25.62 21.57
CA ILE A 28 22.64 -25.66 21.46
C ILE A 28 22.06 -24.25 21.37
N ILE A 29 22.53 -23.34 22.24
CA ILE A 29 22.10 -21.94 22.22
C ILE A 29 22.52 -21.28 20.89
N GLY A 30 23.74 -21.48 20.44
CA GLY A 30 24.26 -20.93 19.19
C GLY A 30 23.45 -21.38 17.96
N ILE A 31 23.22 -22.67 17.83
CA ILE A 31 22.45 -23.24 16.72
C ILE A 31 20.98 -22.81 16.83
N GLY A 32 20.40 -22.83 18.03
CA GLY A 32 19.03 -22.40 18.28
C GLY A 32 18.80 -20.94 17.91
N ALA A 33 19.74 -20.06 18.24
CA ALA A 33 19.67 -18.65 17.87
C ALA A 33 19.71 -18.42 16.36
N VAL A 34 20.56 -19.17 15.63
CA VAL A 34 20.64 -19.09 14.17
C VAL A 34 19.35 -19.59 13.53
N ILE A 35 18.81 -20.73 13.98
CA ILE A 35 17.54 -21.26 13.47
C ILE A 35 16.40 -20.27 13.72
N ALA A 36 16.32 -19.70 14.94
CA ALA A 36 15.31 -18.72 15.27
C ALA A 36 15.40 -17.48 14.36
N LEU A 37 16.61 -16.96 14.13
CA LEU A 37 16.84 -15.80 13.25
C LEU A 37 16.42 -16.08 11.81
N VAL A 38 16.80 -17.24 11.26
CA VAL A 38 16.43 -17.64 9.90
C VAL A 38 14.92 -17.86 9.78
N THR A 39 14.30 -18.46 10.79
CA THR A 39 12.83 -18.70 10.77
C THR A 39 12.06 -17.38 10.82
N VAL A 40 12.47 -16.44 11.66
CA VAL A 40 11.87 -15.09 11.72
C VAL A 40 12.08 -14.36 10.39
N GLY A 41 13.29 -14.40 9.82
CA GLY A 41 13.60 -13.78 8.52
C GLY A 41 12.72 -14.33 7.40
N ASN A 42 12.57 -15.64 7.30
CA ASN A 42 11.70 -16.27 6.29
C ASN A 42 10.21 -15.93 6.50
N GLY A 43 9.76 -15.84 7.75
CA GLY A 43 8.40 -15.44 8.08
C GLY A 43 8.08 -14.02 7.63
N VAL A 44 9.00 -13.07 7.87
CA VAL A 44 8.88 -11.67 7.40
C VAL A 44 8.83 -11.62 5.87
N THR A 45 9.72 -12.33 5.18
CA THR A 45 9.74 -12.35 3.70
C THR A 45 8.44 -12.93 3.12
N ALA A 46 7.91 -14.01 3.69
CA ALA A 46 6.64 -14.59 3.25
C ALA A 46 5.46 -13.62 3.45
N GLN A 47 5.43 -12.88 4.55
CA GLN A 47 4.41 -11.89 4.83
C GLN A 47 4.50 -10.69 3.88
N ILE A 48 5.70 -10.22 3.56
CA ILE A 48 5.94 -9.19 2.55
C ILE A 48 5.41 -9.65 1.19
N THR A 49 5.77 -10.86 0.76
CA THR A 49 5.35 -11.40 -0.54
C THR A 49 3.82 -11.51 -0.62
N SER A 50 3.16 -12.02 0.42
CA SER A 50 1.70 -12.12 0.43
C SER A 50 0.99 -10.76 0.42
N THR A 51 1.58 -9.75 1.05
CA THR A 51 1.07 -8.38 1.01
C THR A 51 1.22 -7.78 -0.39
N LEU A 52 2.37 -7.97 -1.03
CA LEU A 52 2.60 -7.52 -2.42
C LEU A 52 1.66 -8.21 -3.41
N GLU A 53 1.40 -9.50 -3.25
CA GLU A 53 0.42 -10.24 -4.05
C GLU A 53 -1.00 -9.71 -3.86
N SER A 54 -1.36 -9.27 -2.66
CA SER A 54 -2.68 -8.71 -2.36
C SER A 54 -2.90 -7.30 -2.93
N LEU A 55 -1.82 -6.57 -3.23
CA LEU A 55 -1.86 -5.26 -3.86
C LEU A 55 -1.90 -5.32 -5.39
N GLY A 56 -1.65 -6.50 -5.98
CA GLY A 56 -1.54 -6.68 -7.44
C GLY A 56 -0.10 -6.51 -7.94
N ASN A 57 0.43 -7.55 -8.57
CA ASN A 57 1.84 -7.63 -8.95
C ASN A 57 2.27 -6.68 -10.09
N ASN A 58 1.34 -5.94 -10.69
CA ASN A 58 1.58 -5.13 -11.89
C ASN A 58 1.36 -3.64 -11.65
N LEU A 59 1.50 -3.18 -10.40
CA LEU A 59 1.23 -1.79 -10.03
C LEU A 59 2.48 -0.92 -10.16
N ILE A 60 2.25 0.25 -10.71
CA ILE A 60 3.20 1.34 -10.85
C ILE A 60 2.57 2.56 -10.18
N PHE A 61 3.38 3.29 -9.43
CA PHE A 61 2.98 4.52 -8.75
C PHE A 61 3.82 5.67 -9.26
N ALA A 62 3.16 6.77 -9.59
CA ALA A 62 3.82 8.05 -9.79
C ALA A 62 3.48 8.98 -8.62
N PHE A 63 4.51 9.63 -8.06
CA PHE A 63 4.38 10.61 -6.99
C PHE A 63 5.00 11.94 -7.42
N PRO A 64 4.41 13.08 -7.02
CA PRO A 64 5.07 14.36 -7.18
C PRO A 64 6.33 14.44 -6.31
N GLY A 65 7.34 15.12 -6.78
CA GLY A 65 8.65 15.22 -6.12
C GLY A 65 9.71 14.32 -6.74
N GLY A 66 10.90 14.89 -6.95
CA GLY A 66 12.04 14.22 -7.60
C GLY A 66 12.67 13.12 -6.75
N PRO A 67 13.52 12.27 -7.36
CA PRO A 67 14.25 11.21 -6.68
C PRO A 67 15.14 11.79 -5.56
N GLY A 68 14.89 11.38 -4.31
CA GLY A 68 15.66 11.81 -3.14
C GLY A 68 14.90 12.58 -2.07
N GLY A 69 13.60 12.80 -2.23
CA GLY A 69 12.64 13.14 -1.14
C GLY A 69 13.02 14.33 -0.25
N GLY A 70 13.64 15.41 -0.75
CA GLY A 70 14.03 16.53 0.11
C GLY A 70 14.87 17.63 -0.54
N GLY A 71 15.09 17.55 -1.82
CA GLY A 71 15.82 18.60 -2.55
C GLY A 71 14.90 19.74 -2.99
N ARG A 72 15.44 20.95 -3.13
CA ARG A 72 14.85 22.18 -3.69
C ARG A 72 14.33 22.02 -5.14
N GLY A 73 13.59 20.93 -5.45
CA GLY A 73 12.90 20.73 -6.71
C GLY A 73 11.46 21.20 -6.60
N ASP A 74 10.91 21.61 -7.70
CA ASP A 74 9.49 21.92 -7.83
C ASP A 74 8.66 20.66 -7.49
N ASN A 75 8.04 20.66 -6.32
CA ASN A 75 7.11 19.61 -5.85
C ASN A 75 5.69 19.90 -6.32
N SER A 76 5.53 20.45 -7.51
CA SER A 76 4.20 20.70 -8.07
C SER A 76 3.38 19.43 -8.07
N PRO A 77 2.19 19.44 -7.48
CA PRO A 77 1.30 18.27 -7.49
C PRO A 77 0.97 17.87 -8.92
N PHE A 78 0.49 16.66 -9.11
CA PHE A 78 -0.06 16.24 -10.39
C PHE A 78 -1.42 16.88 -10.60
N ASP A 79 -1.77 17.03 -11.86
CA ASP A 79 -3.07 17.52 -12.31
C ASP A 79 -3.75 16.52 -13.26
N GLN A 80 -4.92 16.89 -13.81
CA GLN A 80 -5.65 16.04 -14.71
C GLN A 80 -4.97 15.90 -16.09
N ASP A 81 -4.18 16.88 -16.51
CA ASP A 81 -3.46 16.83 -17.79
C ASP A 81 -2.34 15.79 -17.74
N ASP A 82 -1.66 15.65 -16.59
CA ASP A 82 -0.69 14.59 -16.34
C ASP A 82 -1.32 13.19 -16.48
N VAL A 83 -2.52 12.99 -15.91
CA VAL A 83 -3.26 11.72 -16.00
C VAL A 83 -3.65 11.43 -17.45
N GLU A 84 -4.15 12.43 -18.18
CA GLU A 84 -4.55 12.28 -19.57
C GLU A 84 -3.36 12.04 -20.50
N ALA A 85 -2.19 12.63 -20.21
CA ALA A 85 -0.96 12.37 -20.94
C ALA A 85 -0.55 10.89 -20.83
N ILE A 86 -0.61 10.32 -19.63
CA ILE A 86 -0.33 8.89 -19.42
C ILE A 86 -1.39 8.03 -20.13
N ARG A 87 -2.68 8.33 -19.95
CA ARG A 87 -3.80 7.56 -20.51
C ARG A 87 -3.73 7.46 -22.05
N ARG A 88 -3.33 8.54 -22.72
CA ARG A 88 -3.24 8.60 -24.18
C ARG A 88 -1.90 8.14 -24.74
N GLY A 89 -0.82 8.40 -23.99
CA GLY A 89 0.55 8.26 -24.50
C GLY A 89 1.25 6.94 -24.17
N VAL A 90 0.74 6.15 -23.21
CA VAL A 90 1.48 4.99 -22.72
C VAL A 90 0.80 3.67 -23.09
N PRO A 91 1.31 2.94 -24.09
CA PRO A 91 0.78 1.63 -24.44
C PRO A 91 1.10 0.60 -23.37
N GLY A 92 0.14 -0.30 -23.09
CA GLY A 92 0.27 -1.35 -22.08
C GLY A 92 -0.28 -0.98 -20.70
N VAL A 93 -0.80 0.23 -20.53
CA VAL A 93 -1.62 0.62 -19.37
C VAL A 93 -3.00 -0.04 -19.53
N VAL A 94 -3.41 -0.79 -18.50
CA VAL A 94 -4.73 -1.43 -18.43
C VAL A 94 -5.72 -0.54 -17.70
N ASP A 95 -5.32 -0.06 -16.54
CA ASP A 95 -6.11 0.85 -15.72
C ASP A 95 -5.21 1.96 -15.15
N ILE A 96 -5.79 3.12 -14.95
CA ILE A 96 -5.15 4.27 -14.30
C ILE A 96 -6.15 4.90 -13.33
N THR A 97 -5.69 5.27 -12.15
CA THR A 97 -6.47 6.04 -11.20
C THR A 97 -5.62 7.13 -10.55
N PRO A 98 -5.98 8.40 -10.77
CA PRO A 98 -5.49 9.47 -9.94
C PRO A 98 -6.08 9.34 -8.54
N SER A 99 -5.32 9.67 -7.51
CA SER A 99 -5.83 9.71 -6.16
C SER A 99 -5.38 10.94 -5.40
N ALA A 100 -6.24 11.36 -4.47
CA ALA A 100 -5.96 12.39 -3.49
C ALA A 100 -6.33 11.84 -2.12
N ALA A 101 -5.57 12.20 -1.08
CA ALA A 101 -5.78 11.67 0.26
C ALA A 101 -5.63 12.76 1.30
N GLN A 102 -6.48 12.72 2.33
CA GLN A 102 -6.43 13.63 3.46
C GLN A 102 -6.95 12.96 4.73
N GLY A 103 -6.26 13.20 5.86
CA GLY A 103 -6.75 12.80 7.16
C GLY A 103 -8.01 13.60 7.53
N VAL A 104 -9.06 12.91 7.96
CA VAL A 104 -10.34 13.52 8.35
C VAL A 104 -10.88 12.90 9.63
N GLU A 105 -11.75 13.64 10.34
CA GLU A 105 -12.60 13.07 11.37
C GLU A 105 -13.94 12.67 10.74
N ALA A 106 -14.25 11.39 10.76
CA ALA A 106 -15.55 10.86 10.36
C ALA A 106 -16.46 10.76 11.57
N THR A 107 -17.75 11.14 11.41
CA THR A 107 -18.73 11.15 12.52
C THR A 107 -20.05 10.53 12.13
N PHE A 108 -20.64 9.75 13.04
CA PHE A 108 -21.98 9.16 12.91
C PHE A 108 -22.60 8.93 14.30
N GLY A 109 -23.83 9.44 14.54
CA GLY A 109 -24.60 9.12 15.74
C GLY A 109 -23.89 9.41 17.07
N GLY A 110 -22.96 10.38 17.10
CA GLY A 110 -22.14 10.69 18.29
C GLY A 110 -20.79 9.96 18.33
N TYR A 111 -20.57 8.94 17.50
CA TYR A 111 -19.28 8.28 17.35
C TYR A 111 -18.36 9.09 16.43
N LYS A 112 -17.06 9.04 16.72
CA LYS A 112 -16.02 9.75 15.97
C LYS A 112 -14.87 8.80 15.66
N ALA A 113 -14.32 8.91 14.46
CA ALA A 113 -13.13 8.17 14.04
C ALA A 113 -12.20 9.09 13.24
N ALA A 114 -10.96 9.23 13.68
CA ALA A 114 -9.90 9.77 12.83
C ALA A 114 -9.53 8.69 11.83
N THR A 115 -9.54 9.02 10.54
CA THR A 115 -9.31 8.08 9.43
C THR A 115 -8.78 8.81 8.20
N GLN A 116 -8.32 8.07 7.19
CA GLN A 116 -7.96 8.61 5.88
C GLN A 116 -9.17 8.63 4.97
N ALA A 117 -9.46 9.82 4.41
CA ALA A 117 -10.37 9.93 3.28
C ALA A 117 -9.55 9.96 1.99
N GLU A 118 -9.92 9.12 1.04
CA GLU A 118 -9.29 9.02 -0.28
C GLU A 118 -10.30 9.35 -1.38
N GLY A 119 -9.88 10.23 -2.27
CA GLY A 119 -10.59 10.51 -3.52
C GLY A 119 -9.98 9.66 -4.62
N GLY A 120 -10.79 8.85 -5.31
CA GLY A 120 -10.37 8.03 -6.43
C GLY A 120 -11.44 7.89 -7.51
N GLU A 121 -11.05 7.37 -8.66
CA GLU A 121 -11.99 6.97 -9.72
C GLU A 121 -12.51 5.53 -9.47
N ALA A 122 -13.47 5.06 -10.28
CA ALA A 122 -13.98 3.69 -10.17
C ALA A 122 -12.88 2.62 -10.38
N SER A 123 -11.83 2.94 -11.15
CA SER A 123 -10.64 2.13 -11.34
C SER A 123 -9.83 1.87 -10.06
N TYR A 124 -9.93 2.75 -9.04
CA TYR A 124 -9.28 2.59 -7.75
C TYR A 124 -9.51 1.21 -7.13
N PHE A 125 -10.76 0.75 -7.17
CA PHE A 125 -11.11 -0.54 -6.59
C PHE A 125 -10.56 -1.73 -7.39
N ARG A 126 -10.51 -1.60 -8.73
CA ARG A 126 -9.94 -2.66 -9.59
C ARG A 126 -8.44 -2.75 -9.43
N ILE A 127 -7.76 -1.60 -9.50
CA ILE A 127 -6.31 -1.49 -9.36
C ILE A 127 -5.86 -2.03 -8.00
N GLY A 128 -6.53 -1.61 -6.92
CA GLY A 128 -6.24 -2.06 -5.57
C GLY A 128 -6.76 -3.45 -5.24
N LEU A 129 -7.37 -4.20 -6.18
CA LEU A 129 -7.97 -5.52 -5.95
C LEU A 129 -8.94 -5.55 -4.76
N TRP A 130 -9.65 -4.44 -4.53
CA TRP A 130 -10.62 -4.33 -3.45
C TRP A 130 -11.83 -5.23 -3.70
N LYS A 131 -12.35 -5.81 -2.64
CA LYS A 131 -13.59 -6.61 -2.66
C LYS A 131 -14.62 -5.97 -1.74
N ILE A 132 -15.89 -6.08 -2.12
CA ILE A 132 -17.01 -5.65 -1.29
C ILE A 132 -17.36 -6.74 -0.29
N ALA A 133 -17.63 -6.34 0.95
CA ALA A 133 -18.26 -7.16 1.98
C ALA A 133 -19.76 -6.92 2.02
N GLU A 134 -20.20 -5.65 1.93
CA GLU A 134 -21.60 -5.23 1.97
C GLU A 134 -21.84 -4.08 0.99
N GLY A 135 -22.98 -4.05 0.31
CA GLY A 135 -23.33 -2.98 -0.62
C GLY A 135 -22.62 -3.08 -1.97
N ARG A 136 -22.10 -1.95 -2.49
CA ARG A 136 -21.48 -1.86 -3.81
C ARG A 136 -20.38 -0.79 -3.89
N PHE A 137 -19.58 -0.83 -4.94
CA PHE A 137 -18.70 0.26 -5.34
C PHE A 137 -19.48 1.39 -6.01
N PHE A 138 -18.90 2.60 -6.05
CA PHE A 138 -19.40 3.66 -6.93
C PHE A 138 -18.86 3.44 -8.36
N GLY A 139 -19.64 3.91 -9.33
CA GLY A 139 -19.27 3.90 -10.74
C GLY A 139 -18.93 5.30 -11.25
N GLU A 140 -18.54 5.39 -12.52
CA GLU A 140 -18.19 6.65 -13.19
C GLU A 140 -19.34 7.67 -13.21
N SER A 141 -20.59 7.19 -13.31
CA SER A 141 -21.79 8.05 -13.27
C SER A 141 -21.99 8.75 -11.93
N GLU A 142 -21.27 8.35 -10.89
CA GLU A 142 -21.32 8.92 -9.54
C GLU A 142 -20.12 9.83 -9.21
N ALA A 143 -19.28 10.14 -10.19
CA ALA A 143 -18.02 10.90 -9.99
C ALA A 143 -18.18 12.23 -9.23
N GLY A 144 -19.32 12.89 -9.31
CA GLY A 144 -19.63 14.14 -8.59
C GLY A 144 -20.50 13.98 -7.34
N ARG A 145 -20.92 12.76 -6.99
CA ARG A 145 -21.84 12.51 -5.87
C ARG A 145 -21.07 12.29 -4.57
N SER A 146 -21.64 12.76 -3.46
CA SER A 146 -21.09 12.56 -2.11
C SER A 146 -21.49 11.16 -1.59
N VAL A 147 -21.00 10.13 -2.25
CA VAL A 147 -21.14 8.73 -1.82
C VAL A 147 -19.78 8.21 -1.37
N CYS A 148 -19.75 7.24 -0.45
CA CYS A 148 -18.52 6.66 0.04
C CYS A 148 -18.62 5.15 0.27
N VAL A 149 -17.47 4.51 0.12
CA VAL A 149 -17.22 3.13 0.48
C VAL A 149 -16.23 3.13 1.63
N ILE A 150 -16.55 2.48 2.72
CA ILE A 150 -15.76 2.52 3.96
C ILE A 150 -15.04 1.19 4.19
N GLY A 151 -13.87 1.25 4.80
CA GLY A 151 -13.15 0.08 5.25
C GLY A 151 -13.74 -0.51 6.53
N LYS A 152 -13.33 -1.74 6.85
CA LYS A 152 -13.84 -2.48 8.01
C LYS A 152 -13.57 -1.76 9.32
N THR A 153 -12.36 -1.22 9.51
CA THR A 153 -11.98 -0.51 10.74
C THR A 153 -12.85 0.72 10.98
N VAL A 154 -13.16 1.49 9.92
CA VAL A 154 -14.07 2.65 10.01
C VAL A 154 -15.49 2.21 10.35
N ARG A 155 -15.99 1.14 9.73
CA ARG A 155 -17.31 0.57 10.08
C ARG A 155 -17.37 0.21 11.56
N ASP A 156 -16.36 -0.51 12.04
CA ASP A 156 -16.35 -0.99 13.43
C ASP A 156 -16.25 0.16 14.43
N LYS A 157 -15.49 1.23 14.12
CA LYS A 157 -15.38 2.45 14.96
C LYS A 157 -16.67 3.28 14.98
N LEU A 158 -17.35 3.46 13.85
CA LEU A 158 -18.51 4.34 13.74
C LEU A 158 -19.85 3.65 14.03
N PHE A 159 -19.97 2.37 13.71
CA PHE A 159 -21.23 1.63 13.77
C PHE A 159 -21.21 0.48 14.76
N ALA A 160 -20.12 0.29 15.52
CA ALA A 160 -19.94 -0.84 16.43
C ALA A 160 -20.21 -2.21 15.77
N GLY A 161 -19.86 -2.34 14.49
CA GLY A 161 -20.13 -3.54 13.69
C GLY A 161 -21.56 -3.65 13.14
N GLY A 162 -22.42 -2.65 13.38
CA GLY A 162 -23.78 -2.59 12.83
C GLY A 162 -23.85 -2.25 11.34
N THR A 163 -25.08 -2.08 10.83
CA THR A 163 -25.34 -1.77 9.42
C THR A 163 -24.88 -0.36 9.07
N ALA A 164 -23.91 -0.26 8.18
CA ALA A 164 -23.35 1.01 7.70
C ALA A 164 -23.94 1.43 6.34
N VAL A 165 -24.24 0.48 5.47
CA VAL A 165 -24.76 0.75 4.13
C VAL A 165 -26.14 1.42 4.22
N GLY A 166 -26.33 2.50 3.46
CA GLY A 166 -27.52 3.33 3.48
C GLY A 166 -27.53 4.42 4.56
N GLN A 167 -26.54 4.46 5.43
CA GLN A 167 -26.40 5.51 6.43
C GLN A 167 -25.62 6.70 5.88
N ARG A 168 -25.87 7.88 6.46
CA ARG A 168 -25.15 9.11 6.11
C ARG A 168 -24.17 9.47 7.23
N ILE A 169 -22.89 9.48 6.91
CA ILE A 169 -21.80 9.93 7.78
C ILE A 169 -21.37 11.34 7.42
N ARG A 170 -20.57 11.96 8.27
CA ARG A 170 -19.94 13.26 7.99
C ARG A 170 -18.44 13.12 8.04
N LEU A 171 -17.76 13.61 7.01
CA LEU A 171 -16.31 13.71 6.89
C LEU A 171 -15.91 15.17 7.11
N GLY A 172 -15.57 15.51 8.35
CA GLY A 172 -15.47 16.90 8.76
C GLY A 172 -16.81 17.65 8.55
N ARG A 173 -16.88 18.49 7.51
CA ARG A 173 -18.10 19.24 7.16
C ARG A 173 -18.93 18.61 6.03
N VAL A 174 -18.39 17.62 5.34
CA VAL A 174 -18.96 17.02 4.13
C VAL A 174 -19.83 15.82 4.50
N PRO A 175 -21.14 15.83 4.16
CA PRO A 175 -21.96 14.63 4.30
C PRO A 175 -21.60 13.61 3.22
N CYS A 176 -21.61 12.33 3.56
CA CYS A 176 -21.33 11.24 2.64
C CYS A 176 -22.29 10.07 2.89
N ASP A 177 -22.95 9.60 1.85
CA ASP A 177 -23.84 8.45 1.92
C ASP A 177 -23.02 7.17 1.76
N VAL A 178 -23.03 6.30 2.77
CA VAL A 178 -22.30 5.01 2.73
C VAL A 178 -23.04 4.05 1.82
N ILE A 179 -22.42 3.67 0.70
CA ILE A 179 -22.98 2.75 -0.29
C ILE A 179 -22.37 1.38 -0.28
N GLY A 180 -21.24 1.21 0.41
CA GLY A 180 -20.56 -0.08 0.53
C GLY A 180 -19.56 -0.13 1.68
N VAL A 181 -19.25 -1.35 2.07
CA VAL A 181 -18.20 -1.69 3.05
C VAL A 181 -17.22 -2.63 2.38
N LEU A 182 -15.94 -2.32 2.46
CA LEU A 182 -14.86 -3.13 1.90
C LEU A 182 -14.65 -4.40 2.72
N LYS A 183 -14.29 -5.47 2.03
CA LYS A 183 -13.75 -6.66 2.70
C LYS A 183 -12.38 -6.34 3.28
N ALA A 184 -12.16 -6.75 4.54
CA ALA A 184 -10.90 -6.51 5.22
C ALA A 184 -9.71 -7.08 4.44
N LYS A 185 -8.66 -6.28 4.33
CA LYS A 185 -7.31 -6.65 3.87
C LYS A 185 -6.35 -6.88 5.02
N GLY A 186 -6.64 -6.27 6.18
CA GLY A 186 -5.82 -6.35 7.37
C GLY A 186 -4.72 -5.30 7.44
N THR A 187 -3.77 -5.54 8.35
CA THR A 187 -2.65 -4.61 8.59
C THR A 187 -1.43 -5.04 7.80
N SER A 188 -0.83 -4.11 7.08
CA SER A 188 0.45 -4.28 6.39
C SER A 188 1.57 -3.64 7.20
N MET A 189 2.76 -4.23 7.17
CA MET A 189 3.96 -3.64 7.80
C MET A 189 4.38 -2.31 7.15
N PHE A 190 4.02 -2.09 5.87
CA PHE A 190 4.43 -0.90 5.12
C PHE A 190 3.39 0.22 5.11
N THR A 191 2.11 -0.13 5.11
CA THR A 191 1.02 0.85 4.97
C THR A 191 0.16 0.98 6.21
N GLY A 192 0.46 0.22 7.27
CA GLY A 192 -0.36 0.19 8.47
C GLY A 192 -1.71 -0.53 8.26
N ASP A 193 -2.75 -0.07 8.96
CA ASP A 193 -4.11 -0.61 8.82
C ASP A 193 -4.72 -0.17 7.48
N GLN A 194 -4.80 -1.11 6.55
CA GLN A 194 -5.39 -0.87 5.22
C GLN A 194 -6.92 -0.75 5.26
N ASP A 195 -7.53 -1.13 6.37
CA ASP A 195 -8.98 -1.10 6.54
C ASP A 195 -9.47 0.20 7.20
N ASP A 196 -8.55 1.10 7.60
CA ASP A 196 -8.87 2.41 8.20
C ASP A 196 -8.91 3.52 7.13
N LEU A 197 -9.81 3.38 6.17
CA LEU A 197 -9.98 4.34 5.08
C LEU A 197 -11.45 4.52 4.68
N ILE A 198 -11.71 5.65 4.04
CA ILE A 198 -12.97 5.97 3.38
C ILE A 198 -12.65 6.40 1.95
N VAL A 199 -13.21 5.71 0.96
CA VAL A 199 -13.02 6.05 -0.46
C VAL A 199 -14.25 6.73 -0.99
N MET A 200 -14.07 7.87 -1.67
CA MET A 200 -15.15 8.61 -2.34
C MET A 200 -14.74 9.03 -3.75
N PRO A 201 -15.69 9.38 -4.64
CA PRO A 201 -15.36 9.85 -5.97
C PRO A 201 -14.43 11.07 -5.94
N LEU A 202 -13.34 11.03 -6.72
CA LEU A 202 -12.28 12.05 -6.71
C LEU A 202 -12.81 13.49 -6.83
N LYS A 203 -13.71 13.74 -7.77
CA LYS A 203 -14.28 15.10 -7.97
C LYS A 203 -15.08 15.59 -6.75
N ALA A 204 -15.78 14.67 -6.07
CA ALA A 204 -16.51 15.01 -4.85
C ALA A 204 -15.56 15.28 -3.68
N PHE A 205 -14.47 14.49 -3.57
CA PHE A 205 -13.41 14.67 -2.58
C PHE A 205 -12.71 16.02 -2.76
N GLN A 206 -12.22 16.32 -3.96
CA GLN A 206 -11.54 17.56 -4.29
C GLN A 206 -12.40 18.79 -3.96
N ARG A 207 -13.68 18.76 -4.37
CA ARG A 207 -14.59 19.88 -4.10
C ARG A 207 -14.97 20.03 -2.63
N GLY A 208 -15.15 18.94 -1.91
CA GLY A 208 -15.72 18.97 -0.56
C GLY A 208 -14.69 18.93 0.57
N ILE A 209 -13.64 18.16 0.42
CA ILE A 209 -12.64 17.90 1.47
C ILE A 209 -11.35 18.66 1.22
N GLN A 210 -10.77 18.50 0.05
CA GLN A 210 -9.44 19.03 -0.25
C GLN A 210 -9.47 20.54 -0.61
N GLY A 211 -10.46 20.98 -1.35
CA GLY A 211 -10.62 22.38 -1.77
C GLY A 211 -9.77 22.79 -2.99
N ASN A 212 -9.00 21.87 -3.57
CA ASN A 212 -8.21 22.06 -4.79
C ASN A 212 -8.27 20.82 -5.69
N SER A 213 -7.61 20.84 -6.84
CA SER A 213 -7.57 19.74 -7.80
C SER A 213 -6.28 18.92 -7.76
N ASP A 214 -5.42 19.15 -6.78
CA ASP A 214 -4.13 18.49 -6.66
C ASP A 214 -4.28 16.99 -6.47
N LEU A 215 -3.40 16.23 -7.09
CA LEU A 215 -3.37 14.78 -6.97
C LEU A 215 -2.18 14.34 -6.13
N PHE A 216 -2.46 13.45 -5.18
CA PHE A 216 -1.44 12.90 -4.28
C PHE A 216 -0.54 11.88 -4.99
N ASN A 217 -1.14 11.03 -5.81
CA ASN A 217 -0.42 10.09 -6.67
C ASN A 217 -1.27 9.67 -7.87
N ILE A 218 -0.62 9.02 -8.82
CA ILE A 218 -1.27 8.33 -9.94
C ILE A 218 -0.89 6.85 -9.84
N GLN A 219 -1.88 5.97 -9.72
CA GLN A 219 -1.71 4.54 -9.72
C GLN A 219 -2.00 3.98 -11.11
N ILE A 220 -1.13 3.16 -11.61
CA ILE A 220 -1.19 2.60 -12.96
C ILE A 220 -1.06 1.09 -12.87
N SER A 221 -1.90 0.37 -13.59
CA SER A 221 -1.81 -1.08 -13.74
C SER A 221 -1.28 -1.44 -15.12
N ALA A 222 -0.18 -2.18 -15.19
CA ALA A 222 0.33 -2.75 -16.41
C ALA A 222 -0.38 -4.08 -16.76
N ALA A 223 -0.38 -4.47 -18.03
CA ALA A 223 -1.01 -5.71 -18.47
C ALA A 223 -0.33 -6.95 -17.86
N THR A 224 0.99 -6.97 -17.84
CA THR A 224 1.79 -8.05 -17.23
C THR A 224 2.95 -7.48 -16.43
N ARG A 225 3.52 -8.29 -15.55
CA ARG A 225 4.73 -7.91 -14.81
C ARG A 225 5.93 -7.62 -15.73
N ALA A 226 6.02 -8.32 -16.85
CA ALA A 226 7.08 -8.11 -17.83
C ALA A 226 6.97 -6.75 -18.54
N ASP A 227 5.76 -6.15 -18.58
CA ASP A 227 5.54 -4.85 -19.19
C ASP A 227 5.91 -3.68 -18.25
N ILE A 228 6.09 -3.91 -16.94
CA ILE A 228 6.34 -2.85 -15.95
C ILE A 228 7.48 -1.92 -16.38
N PRO A 229 8.69 -2.40 -16.73
CA PRO A 229 9.78 -1.50 -17.07
C PRO A 229 9.46 -0.60 -18.28
N ARG A 230 8.79 -1.16 -19.28
CA ARG A 230 8.39 -0.43 -20.49
C ARG A 230 7.31 0.61 -20.17
N VAL A 231 6.31 0.23 -19.36
CA VAL A 231 5.23 1.14 -18.96
C VAL A 231 5.79 2.25 -18.07
N MET A 232 6.68 1.95 -17.13
CA MET A 232 7.34 2.96 -16.27
C MET A 232 8.09 4.00 -17.10
N GLU A 233 8.84 3.56 -18.11
CA GLU A 233 9.56 4.49 -19.00
C GLU A 233 8.58 5.32 -19.84
N GLY A 234 7.50 4.71 -20.35
CA GLY A 234 6.45 5.43 -21.05
C GLY A 234 5.76 6.48 -20.16
N VAL A 235 5.46 6.13 -18.90
CA VAL A 235 4.90 7.06 -17.91
C VAL A 235 5.85 8.21 -17.64
N ARG A 236 7.16 7.94 -17.50
CA ARG A 236 8.17 8.98 -17.30
C ARG A 236 8.19 9.97 -18.47
N GLN A 237 8.20 9.46 -19.69
CA GLN A 237 8.21 10.30 -20.89
C GLN A 237 6.93 11.11 -21.05
N ALA A 238 5.76 10.50 -20.79
CA ALA A 238 4.49 11.19 -20.84
C ALA A 238 4.42 12.34 -19.83
N LEU A 239 4.86 12.11 -18.59
CA LEU A 239 4.91 13.12 -17.55
C LEU A 239 5.93 14.22 -17.85
N ARG A 240 7.13 13.89 -18.35
CA ARG A 240 8.11 14.90 -18.79
C ARG A 240 7.54 15.80 -19.88
N SER A 241 6.83 15.20 -20.85
CA SER A 241 6.17 15.96 -21.92
C SER A 241 5.04 16.84 -21.41
N SER A 242 4.16 16.31 -20.55
CA SER A 242 3.05 17.05 -19.95
C SER A 242 3.53 18.25 -19.14
N ARG A 243 4.61 18.06 -18.39
CA ARG A 243 5.18 19.08 -17.48
C ARG A 243 6.22 19.99 -18.12
N GLY A 244 6.51 19.82 -19.41
CA GLY A 244 7.47 20.64 -20.14
C GLY A 244 8.92 20.49 -19.66
N ILE A 245 9.27 19.31 -19.08
CA ILE A 245 10.62 19.05 -18.55
C ILE A 245 11.58 18.78 -19.71
N GLY A 246 12.62 19.60 -19.84
CA GLY A 246 13.64 19.49 -20.86
C GLY A 246 14.51 18.22 -20.73
N ALA A 247 15.19 17.82 -21.81
CA ALA A 247 15.95 16.57 -21.84
C ALA A 247 17.04 16.47 -20.76
N GLU A 248 17.66 17.60 -20.39
CA GLU A 248 18.72 17.66 -19.38
C GLU A 248 18.22 18.03 -17.97
N GLU A 249 16.94 18.34 -17.84
CA GLU A 249 16.34 18.69 -16.57
C GLU A 249 16.01 17.45 -15.75
N ARG A 250 16.09 17.57 -14.42
CA ARG A 250 15.74 16.51 -13.50
C ARG A 250 14.22 16.39 -13.39
N ASP A 251 13.74 15.15 -13.26
CA ASP A 251 12.33 14.90 -13.00
C ASP A 251 11.89 15.53 -11.67
N ASN A 252 10.76 16.23 -11.68
CA ASN A 252 10.10 16.75 -10.49
C ASN A 252 9.00 15.76 -9.98
N PHE A 253 9.12 14.50 -10.37
CA PHE A 253 8.28 13.40 -9.97
C PHE A 253 9.10 12.11 -9.85
N THR A 254 8.51 11.10 -9.24
CA THR A 254 9.12 9.77 -9.09
C THR A 254 8.14 8.71 -9.59
N VAL A 255 8.61 7.77 -10.42
CA VAL A 255 7.83 6.60 -10.87
C VAL A 255 8.47 5.35 -10.29
N ARG A 256 7.69 4.54 -9.56
CA ARG A 256 8.16 3.33 -8.90
C ARG A 256 7.16 2.19 -9.09
N ASP A 257 7.66 0.97 -9.15
CA ASP A 257 6.86 -0.24 -8.96
C ASP A 257 6.84 -0.66 -7.49
N LEU A 258 6.04 -1.66 -7.17
CA LEU A 258 5.95 -2.18 -5.80
C LEU A 258 7.29 -2.72 -5.25
N GLN A 259 8.18 -3.23 -6.11
CA GLN A 259 9.49 -3.73 -5.69
C GLN A 259 10.40 -2.58 -5.26
N GLY A 260 10.37 -1.46 -5.96
CA GLY A 260 11.14 -0.26 -5.64
C GLY A 260 10.78 0.39 -4.28
N PHE A 261 9.68 -0.05 -3.63
CA PHE A 261 9.36 0.36 -2.26
C PHE A 261 10.01 -0.53 -1.19
N VAL A 262 10.41 -1.74 -1.55
CA VAL A 262 10.95 -2.75 -0.60
C VAL A 262 12.48 -2.66 -0.49
N GLU A 263 13.14 -2.08 -1.49
CA GLU A 263 14.60 -2.01 -1.58
C GLU A 263 15.22 -0.79 -0.87
N GLN A 264 14.44 0.01 -0.15
CA GLN A 264 14.90 1.14 0.68
C GLN A 264 14.70 0.86 2.18
#